data_9b45681218f392770aaca14f9cea342b
#
_entry.id   9b45681218f392770aaca14f9cea342b
#
_cell.length_a   1.000
_cell.length_b   1.000
_cell.length_c   1.000
_cell.angle_alpha   90.00
_cell.angle_beta   90.00
_cell.angle_gamma   90.00
#
_symmetry.space_group_name_H-M   'P 1'
#
loop_
_entity.id
_entity.type
_entity.pdbx_description
1 polymer ?
#
loop_
_entity_poly.entity_id
_entity_poly.type
_entity_poly.pdbx_seq_one_letter_code
_entity_poly.pdbx_strand_id
1 'polypeptide(L)'
;MAEQKRILGKRILLVEDDRGARESIRLLLTIDRHAVVEAPGGEEALELLKSQPFDLVILDYFMPGMRGSQLARHIRHIAPSLPIVMITAYLDKLAASDKPVDAVIGKPFSIEDLRRAIAKLLS
;
A
#
# COMPACT_ATOMS: atom_id res chain seq x y z
N MET A 1 -18.71 3.22 -23.81
CA MET A 1 -18.36 2.61 -22.54
C MET A 1 -17.00 3.08 -22.10
N ALA A 2 -16.91 3.55 -20.88
CA ALA A 2 -15.65 4.07 -20.37
C ALA A 2 -14.74 2.92 -19.96
N GLU A 3 -13.54 2.89 -20.46
CA GLU A 3 -12.52 1.97 -20.01
C GLU A 3 -11.98 2.44 -18.67
N GLN A 4 -11.65 1.49 -17.80
CA GLN A 4 -10.98 1.82 -16.55
C GLN A 4 -9.59 2.36 -16.86
N LYS A 5 -9.30 3.55 -16.37
CA LYS A 5 -8.00 4.16 -16.57
C LYS A 5 -6.94 3.38 -15.83
N ARG A 6 -5.86 3.02 -16.53
CA ARG A 6 -4.69 2.37 -15.96
C ARG A 6 -3.64 3.40 -15.65
N ILE A 7 -3.17 3.39 -14.42
CA ILE A 7 -2.02 4.20 -14.01
C ILE A 7 -0.78 3.33 -14.13
N LEU A 8 0.23 3.82 -14.82
CA LEU A 8 1.46 3.09 -15.07
C LEU A 8 2.67 3.82 -14.49
N GLY A 9 3.70 3.04 -14.17
CA GLY A 9 5.03 3.58 -13.91
C GLY A 9 5.20 4.44 -12.68
N LYS A 10 4.51 4.14 -11.61
CA LYS A 10 4.63 4.90 -10.35
C LYS A 10 5.64 4.24 -9.42
N ARG A 11 6.20 5.03 -8.50
CA ARG A 11 7.09 4.51 -7.47
C ARG A 11 6.25 4.14 -6.25
N ILE A 12 6.27 2.87 -5.89
CA ILE A 12 5.41 2.34 -4.83
C ILE A 12 6.27 1.69 -3.75
N LEU A 13 6.04 2.08 -2.51
CA LEU A 13 6.61 1.41 -1.35
C LEU A 13 5.64 0.32 -0.90
N LEU A 14 6.09 -0.92 -0.90
CA LEU A 14 5.29 -2.07 -0.51
C LEU A 14 5.79 -2.59 0.84
N VAL A 15 4.94 -2.51 1.86
CA VAL A 15 5.29 -2.94 3.21
C VAL A 15 4.48 -4.18 3.57
N GLU A 16 5.16 -5.31 3.65
CA GLU A 16 4.55 -6.61 3.93
C GLU A 16 5.61 -7.52 4.55
N ASP A 17 5.31 -8.09 5.71
CA ASP A 17 6.27 -8.94 6.40
C ASP A 17 6.37 -10.35 5.81
N ASP A 18 5.28 -10.88 5.26
CA ASP A 18 5.29 -12.19 4.63
C ASP A 18 5.95 -12.13 3.26
N ARG A 19 7.05 -12.85 3.10
CA ARG A 19 7.83 -12.83 1.86
C ARG A 19 7.02 -13.26 0.64
N GLY A 20 6.23 -14.32 0.77
CA GLY A 20 5.42 -14.83 -0.34
C GLY A 20 4.35 -13.84 -0.77
N ALA A 21 3.65 -13.26 0.19
CA ALA A 21 2.64 -12.24 -0.09
C ALA A 21 3.26 -11.01 -0.72
N ARG A 22 4.41 -10.57 -0.17
CA ARG A 22 5.12 -9.41 -0.69
C ARG A 22 5.54 -9.62 -2.14
N GLU A 23 6.09 -10.78 -2.45
CA GLU A 23 6.51 -11.13 -3.80
C GLU A 23 5.34 -11.18 -4.78
N SER A 24 4.22 -11.76 -4.36
CA SER A 24 3.02 -11.85 -5.18
C SER A 24 2.47 -10.47 -5.51
N ILE A 25 2.40 -9.59 -4.52
CA ILE A 25 1.91 -8.22 -4.74
C ILE A 25 2.87 -7.46 -5.66
N ARG A 26 4.17 -7.60 -5.43
CA ARG A 26 5.17 -6.96 -6.28
C ARG A 26 5.01 -7.36 -7.74
N LEU A 27 4.81 -8.65 -7.99
CA LEU A 27 4.63 -9.14 -9.36
C LEU A 27 3.41 -8.51 -10.04
N LEU A 28 2.30 -8.41 -9.32
CA LEU A 28 1.11 -7.76 -9.85
C LEU A 28 1.36 -6.29 -10.20
N LEU A 29 2.06 -5.58 -9.34
CA LEU A 29 2.37 -4.17 -9.55
C LEU A 29 3.31 -3.95 -10.73
N THR A 30 4.26 -4.87 -10.94
CA THR A 30 5.21 -4.75 -12.05
C THR A 30 4.56 -4.98 -13.41
N ILE A 31 3.41 -5.62 -13.47
CA ILE A 31 2.64 -5.75 -14.71
C ILE A 31 2.32 -4.37 -15.29
N ASP A 32 2.00 -3.41 -14.43
CA ASP A 32 1.70 -2.04 -14.84
C ASP A 32 2.94 -1.13 -14.74
N ARG A 33 4.13 -1.72 -14.77
CA ARG A 33 5.42 -1.02 -14.83
C ARG A 33 5.73 -0.14 -13.63
N HIS A 34 5.13 -0.42 -12.49
CA HIS A 34 5.47 0.32 -11.28
C HIS A 34 6.85 -0.09 -10.77
N ALA A 35 7.60 0.88 -10.26
CA ALA A 35 8.85 0.63 -9.59
C ALA A 35 8.54 0.35 -8.12
N VAL A 36 8.72 -0.89 -7.69
CA VAL A 36 8.34 -1.32 -6.35
C VAL A 36 9.57 -1.47 -5.48
N VAL A 37 9.56 -0.78 -4.34
CA VAL A 37 10.58 -0.94 -3.31
C VAL A 37 9.92 -1.64 -2.14
N GLU A 38 10.52 -2.72 -1.67
CA GLU A 38 9.93 -3.59 -0.66
C GLU A 38 10.50 -3.30 0.72
N ALA A 39 9.65 -3.33 1.73
CA ALA A 39 10.05 -3.25 3.12
C ALA A 39 9.36 -4.38 3.89
N PRO A 40 10.10 -5.15 4.70
CA PRO A 40 9.49 -6.24 5.46
C PRO A 40 8.76 -5.78 6.73
N GLY A 41 8.89 -4.52 7.09
CA GLY A 41 8.26 -3.98 8.29
C GLY A 41 8.25 -2.48 8.35
N GLY A 42 7.64 -1.95 9.41
CA GLY A 42 7.42 -0.52 9.55
C GLY A 42 8.69 0.30 9.70
N GLU A 43 9.67 -0.20 10.44
CA GLU A 43 10.92 0.54 10.65
C GLU A 43 11.68 0.71 9.34
N GLU A 44 11.80 -0.35 8.56
CA GLU A 44 12.45 -0.28 7.25
C GLU A 44 11.69 0.64 6.30
N ALA A 45 10.36 0.61 6.36
CA ALA A 45 9.52 1.48 5.54
C ALA A 45 9.78 2.95 5.86
N LEU A 46 9.85 3.30 7.14
CA LEU A 46 10.11 4.68 7.55
C LEU A 46 11.49 5.16 7.12
N GLU A 47 12.50 4.29 7.18
CA GLU A 47 13.83 4.63 6.69
C GLU A 47 13.83 4.91 5.19
N LEU A 48 13.13 4.07 4.42
CA LEU A 48 13.03 4.25 2.98
C LEU A 48 12.32 5.56 2.63
N LEU A 49 11.28 5.91 3.37
CA LEU A 49 10.55 7.16 3.15
C LEU A 49 11.42 8.40 3.40
N LYS A 50 12.39 8.29 4.29
CA LYS A 50 13.33 9.39 4.54
C LYS A 50 14.37 9.55 3.44
N SER A 51 14.67 8.46 2.73
CA SER A 51 15.80 8.43 1.80
C SER A 51 15.41 8.60 0.34
N GLN A 52 14.15 8.35 -0.02
CA GLN A 52 13.71 8.45 -1.42
C GLN A 52 12.22 8.76 -1.52
N PRO A 53 11.81 9.38 -2.65
CA PRO A 53 10.40 9.72 -2.85
C PRO A 53 9.57 8.53 -3.33
N PHE A 54 8.29 8.55 -2.97
CA PHE A 54 7.30 7.57 -3.43
C PHE A 54 6.02 8.26 -3.84
N ASP A 55 5.28 7.63 -4.76
CA ASP A 55 3.99 8.12 -5.20
C ASP A 55 2.86 7.50 -4.40
N LEU A 56 3.10 6.32 -3.81
CA LEU A 56 2.08 5.55 -3.11
C LEU A 56 2.73 4.59 -2.14
N VAL A 57 2.06 4.33 -1.02
CA VAL A 57 2.44 3.26 -0.09
C VAL A 57 1.32 2.23 -0.06
N ILE A 58 1.69 0.96 -0.19
CA ILE A 58 0.78 -0.16 0.04
C ILE A 58 1.30 -0.91 1.26
N LEU A 59 0.47 -1.10 2.26
CA LEU A 59 0.89 -1.76 3.49
C LEU A 59 -0.13 -2.77 3.98
N ASP A 60 0.36 -3.83 4.62
CA ASP A 60 -0.49 -4.82 5.25
C ASP A 60 -0.89 -4.32 6.64
N TYR A 61 -2.13 -4.59 7.03
CA TYR A 61 -2.62 -4.22 8.35
C TYR A 61 -1.90 -5.01 9.46
N PHE A 62 -1.73 -6.31 9.24
CA PHE A 62 -1.26 -7.21 10.29
C PHE A 62 0.22 -7.55 10.09
N MET A 63 1.08 -6.87 10.88
CA MET A 63 2.53 -7.08 10.84
C MET A 63 3.06 -7.19 12.26
N PRO A 64 4.05 -8.08 12.53
CA PRO A 64 4.69 -8.15 13.83
C PRO A 64 5.39 -6.83 14.19
N GLY A 65 5.34 -6.48 15.46
CA GLY A 65 5.99 -5.27 15.95
C GLY A 65 5.14 -4.04 15.75
N MET A 66 5.18 -3.48 14.55
CA MET A 66 4.39 -2.28 14.23
C MET A 66 3.23 -2.66 13.32
N ARG A 67 1.99 -2.45 13.79
CA ARG A 67 0.80 -2.71 12.98
C ARG A 67 0.68 -1.69 11.84
N GLY A 68 -0.01 -2.11 10.77
CA GLY A 68 -0.23 -1.24 9.63
C GLY A 68 -0.87 0.10 9.98
N SER A 69 -1.83 0.10 10.91
CA SER A 69 -2.47 1.35 11.35
C SER A 69 -1.50 2.29 12.05
N GLN A 70 -0.59 1.75 12.85
CA GLN A 70 0.45 2.55 13.49
C GLN A 70 1.42 3.13 12.47
N LEU A 71 1.84 2.30 11.53
CA LEU A 71 2.72 2.74 10.45
C LEU A 71 2.04 3.83 9.62
N ALA A 72 0.77 3.66 9.28
CA ALA A 72 0.03 4.64 8.50
C ALA A 72 -0.03 5.99 9.22
N ARG A 73 -0.22 6.00 10.53
CA ARG A 73 -0.20 7.25 11.31
C ARG A 73 1.16 7.93 11.25
N HIS A 74 2.24 7.16 11.38
CA HIS A 74 3.60 7.69 11.25
C HIS A 74 3.82 8.29 9.87
N ILE A 75 3.42 7.57 8.82
CA ILE A 75 3.56 8.05 7.44
C ILE A 75 2.75 9.33 7.24
N ARG A 76 1.52 9.36 7.73
CA ARG A 76 0.66 10.54 7.60
C ARG A 76 1.27 11.76 8.27
N HIS A 77 2.00 11.54 9.36
CA HIS A 77 2.67 12.61 10.07
C HIS A 77 3.87 13.16 9.29
N ILE A 78 4.70 12.28 8.71
CA ILE A 78 5.92 12.70 8.01
C ILE A 78 5.68 13.04 6.54
N ALA A 79 4.63 12.49 5.94
CA ALA A 79 4.30 12.71 4.52
C ALA A 79 2.78 12.82 4.36
N PRO A 80 2.17 13.94 4.78
CA PRO A 80 0.71 14.06 4.84
C PRO A 80 -0.01 13.86 3.52
N SER A 81 0.65 14.15 2.40
CA SER A 81 0.04 14.06 1.07
C SER A 81 0.25 12.72 0.39
N LEU A 82 1.06 11.84 0.98
CA LEU A 82 1.37 10.56 0.35
C LEU A 82 0.17 9.61 0.49
N PRO A 83 -0.40 9.13 -0.64
CA PRO A 83 -1.53 8.20 -0.59
C PRO A 83 -1.11 6.86 0.03
N ILE A 84 -2.00 6.30 0.85
CA ILE A 84 -1.76 5.05 1.56
C ILE A 84 -2.90 4.08 1.26
N VAL A 85 -2.55 2.88 0.78
CA VAL A 85 -3.48 1.77 0.59
C VAL A 85 -3.16 0.71 1.63
N MET A 86 -4.16 0.28 2.38
CA MET A 86 -4.01 -0.79 3.36
C MET A 86 -4.64 -2.06 2.82
N ILE A 87 -3.93 -3.18 2.96
CA ILE A 87 -4.43 -4.50 2.58
C ILE A 87 -4.67 -5.29 3.86
N THR A 88 -5.81 -5.97 3.98
CA THR A 88 -6.14 -6.70 5.18
C THR A 88 -7.08 -7.88 4.91
N ALA A 89 -6.87 -8.97 5.65
CA ALA A 89 -7.81 -10.09 5.69
C ALA A 89 -8.97 -9.81 6.65
N TYR A 90 -8.90 -8.73 7.42
CA TYR A 90 -9.85 -8.42 8.48
C TYR A 90 -10.61 -7.13 8.21
N LEU A 91 -11.05 -6.97 6.96
CA LEU A 91 -11.71 -5.75 6.50
C LEU A 91 -12.92 -5.36 7.36
N ASP A 92 -13.71 -6.34 7.75
CA ASP A 92 -14.92 -6.15 8.54
C ASP A 92 -14.65 -5.80 10.01
N LYS A 93 -13.43 -6.02 10.49
CA LYS A 93 -13.05 -5.77 11.87
C LYS A 93 -12.37 -4.42 12.09
N LEU A 94 -12.11 -3.69 11.02
CA LEU A 94 -11.48 -2.39 11.13
C LEU A 94 -12.53 -1.32 11.41
N ALA A 95 -12.40 -0.66 12.55
CA ALA A 95 -13.23 0.51 12.84
C ALA A 95 -12.84 1.65 11.91
N ALA A 96 -13.82 2.48 11.53
CA ALA A 96 -13.58 3.62 10.65
C ALA A 96 -12.49 4.56 11.21
N SER A 97 -12.48 4.72 12.54
CA SER A 97 -11.50 5.56 13.23
C SER A 97 -10.07 5.02 13.17
N ASP A 98 -9.93 3.73 12.87
CA ASP A 98 -8.61 3.08 12.82
C ASP A 98 -8.01 3.09 11.42
N LYS A 99 -8.59 3.86 10.50
CA LYS A 99 -8.16 3.87 9.10
C LYS A 99 -7.51 5.20 8.72
N PRO A 100 -6.28 5.48 9.17
CA PRO A 100 -5.58 6.69 8.72
C PRO A 100 -5.02 6.50 7.31
N VAL A 101 -5.81 5.88 6.44
CA VAL A 101 -5.42 5.49 5.09
C VAL A 101 -6.44 5.99 4.08
N ASP A 102 -6.05 6.01 2.82
CA ASP A 102 -6.89 6.56 1.75
C ASP A 102 -7.75 5.49 1.08
N ALA A 103 -7.34 4.24 1.15
CA ALA A 103 -8.11 3.12 0.62
C ALA A 103 -7.77 1.85 1.36
N VAL A 104 -8.73 0.91 1.42
CA VAL A 104 -8.54 -0.40 2.03
C VAL A 104 -8.95 -1.47 1.04
N ILE A 105 -8.12 -2.50 0.90
CA ILE A 105 -8.40 -3.65 0.05
C ILE A 105 -8.45 -4.89 0.92
N GLY A 106 -9.54 -5.66 0.82
CA GLY A 106 -9.69 -6.91 1.56
C GLY A 106 -9.02 -8.07 0.85
N LYS A 107 -8.42 -8.99 1.62
CA LYS A 107 -7.87 -10.23 1.07
C LYS A 107 -8.96 -11.31 1.04
N PRO A 108 -9.04 -12.14 0.01
CA PRO A 108 -8.20 -12.14 -1.20
C PRO A 108 -8.60 -11.01 -2.15
N PHE A 109 -7.65 -10.55 -2.94
CA PHE A 109 -7.89 -9.49 -3.89
C PHE A 109 -7.33 -9.86 -5.28
N SER A 110 -7.81 -9.13 -6.28
CA SER A 110 -7.38 -9.31 -7.67
C SER A 110 -6.51 -8.14 -8.12
N ILE A 111 -5.88 -8.29 -9.28
CA ILE A 111 -5.14 -7.18 -9.88
C ILE A 111 -6.09 -6.00 -10.15
N GLU A 112 -7.36 -6.29 -10.48
CA GLU A 112 -8.35 -5.25 -10.72
C GLU A 112 -8.61 -4.41 -9.47
N ASP A 113 -8.61 -5.03 -8.30
CA ASP A 113 -8.77 -4.33 -7.04
C ASP A 113 -7.61 -3.35 -6.80
N LEU A 114 -6.37 -3.80 -7.07
CA LEU A 114 -5.18 -2.95 -6.95
C LEU A 114 -5.25 -1.80 -7.95
N ARG A 115 -5.57 -2.08 -9.20
CA ARG A 115 -5.65 -1.06 -10.25
C ARG A 115 -6.69 -0.01 -9.92
N ARG A 116 -7.83 -0.43 -9.39
CA ARG A 116 -8.91 0.49 -9.02
C ARG A 116 -8.48 1.42 -7.90
N ALA A 117 -7.83 0.90 -6.88
CA ALA A 117 -7.34 1.71 -5.77
C ALA A 117 -6.28 2.71 -6.24
N ILE A 118 -5.33 2.25 -7.06
CA ILE A 118 -4.26 3.11 -7.58
C ILE A 118 -4.84 4.20 -8.46
N ALA A 119 -5.77 3.86 -9.35
CA ALA A 119 -6.40 4.83 -10.24
C ALA A 119 -7.18 5.89 -9.45
N LYS A 120 -7.87 5.49 -8.39
CA LYS A 120 -8.62 6.40 -7.54
C LYS A 120 -7.71 7.42 -6.86
N LEU A 121 -6.53 7.00 -6.42
CA LEU A 121 -5.65 7.83 -5.62
C LEU A 121 -4.64 8.63 -6.44
N LEU A 122 -4.26 8.16 -7.62
CA LEU A 122 -3.19 8.75 -8.41
C LEU A 122 -3.64 9.37 -9.74
N SER A 123 -4.91 9.33 -10.04
CA SER A 123 -5.38 9.97 -11.27
C SER A 123 -5.86 11.39 -11.06
#